data_20a812d307e71358a7f4f64b50c52b28
#
_entry.id   20a812d307e71358a7f4f64b50c52b28
#
_cell.length_a   1.000
_cell.length_b   1.000
_cell.length_c   1.000
_cell.angle_alpha   90.00
_cell.angle_beta   90.00
_cell.angle_gamma   90.00
#
_symmetry.space_group_name_H-M   'P 1'
#
loop_
_entity.id
_entity.type
_entity.pdbx_description
1 polymer ?
#
loop_
_entity_poly.entity_id
_entity_poly.type
_entity_poly.pdbx_seq_one_letter_code
_entity_poly.pdbx_strand_id
1 'polypeptide(L)'
;TGRYHEPVATALHEYGIYVCVLNPILIHQSGGGSIRKVKSDKKDAIKIAKYGLDNWVNLREYTPVDALRQQLKLFSRQYNLYMKNSVALSNNLISLTDKVFPGVNELFSSHEKADEHRKWVDFIETFWHCDCISLVSEKAFIECCWQMIVY
;
A
#
# COMPACT_ATOMS: atom_id res chain seq x y z
N THR A 1 -3.62 3.24 -14.79
CA THR A 1 -3.34 4.50 -15.50
C THR A 1 -2.51 5.38 -14.59
N GLY A 2 -1.28 5.69 -15.02
CA GLY A 2 -0.38 6.58 -14.29
C GLY A 2 -0.91 8.02 -14.28
N ARG A 3 -0.29 8.89 -13.50
CA ARG A 3 -0.66 10.31 -13.39
C ARG A 3 -0.38 11.14 -14.65
N TYR A 4 0.34 10.59 -15.60
CA TYR A 4 0.83 11.32 -16.79
C TYR A 4 -0.29 11.83 -17.71
N HIS A 5 -1.49 11.28 -17.65
CA HIS A 5 -2.63 11.73 -18.44
C HIS A 5 -3.32 12.96 -17.87
N GLU A 6 -3.25 13.20 -16.54
CA GLU A 6 -3.99 14.27 -15.87
C GLU A 6 -3.62 15.67 -16.41
N PRO A 7 -2.33 16.06 -16.53
CA PRO A 7 -1.97 17.38 -17.05
C PRO A 7 -2.44 17.61 -18.49
N VAL A 8 -2.32 16.57 -19.33
CA VAL A 8 -2.72 16.65 -20.74
C VAL A 8 -4.25 16.75 -20.86
N ALA A 9 -4.98 15.93 -20.12
CA ALA A 9 -6.44 15.94 -20.12
C ALA A 9 -6.99 17.28 -19.62
N THR A 10 -6.38 17.85 -18.56
CA THR A 10 -6.77 19.15 -18.01
C THR A 10 -6.52 20.27 -19.01
N ALA A 11 -5.33 20.31 -19.63
CA ALA A 11 -5.01 21.32 -20.63
C ALA A 11 -5.97 21.26 -21.84
N LEU A 12 -6.25 20.06 -22.36
CA LEU A 12 -7.19 19.92 -23.48
C LEU A 12 -8.62 20.32 -23.08
N HIS A 13 -9.05 20.00 -21.87
CA HIS A 13 -10.35 20.41 -21.36
C HIS A 13 -10.46 21.95 -21.22
N GLU A 14 -9.40 22.60 -20.74
CA GLU A 14 -9.32 24.08 -20.65
C GLU A 14 -9.39 24.77 -22.01
N TYR A 15 -8.89 24.11 -23.06
CA TYR A 15 -9.06 24.58 -24.44
C TYR A 15 -10.46 24.30 -25.04
N GLY A 16 -11.39 23.78 -24.24
CA GLY A 16 -12.75 23.48 -24.69
C GLY A 16 -12.86 22.22 -25.57
N ILE A 17 -11.83 21.38 -25.57
CA ILE A 17 -11.85 20.11 -26.30
C ILE A 17 -12.55 19.06 -25.45
N TYR A 18 -13.51 18.35 -26.05
CA TYR A 18 -14.14 17.21 -25.37
C TYR A 18 -13.13 16.09 -25.12
N VAL A 19 -12.83 15.84 -23.87
CA VAL A 19 -11.82 14.86 -23.45
C VAL A 19 -12.49 13.70 -22.72
N CYS A 20 -12.09 12.48 -23.04
CA CYS A 20 -12.53 11.28 -22.35
C CYS A 20 -11.33 10.48 -21.87
N VAL A 21 -11.27 10.19 -20.57
CA VAL A 21 -10.20 9.37 -19.98
C VAL A 21 -10.76 7.97 -19.75
N LEU A 22 -10.27 7.02 -20.55
CA LEU A 22 -10.73 5.63 -20.53
C LEU A 22 -9.75 4.71 -19.82
N ASN A 23 -10.28 3.68 -19.16
CA ASN A 23 -9.45 2.61 -18.63
C ASN A 23 -8.87 1.78 -19.80
N PRO A 24 -7.54 1.63 -19.92
CA PRO A 24 -6.91 0.83 -20.98
C PRO A 24 -7.45 -0.61 -21.09
N ILE A 25 -7.95 -1.18 -20.00
CA ILE A 25 -8.55 -2.52 -20.00
C ILE A 25 -9.77 -2.58 -20.92
N LEU A 26 -10.61 -1.54 -20.96
CA LEU A 26 -11.79 -1.49 -21.82
C LEU A 26 -11.41 -1.53 -23.30
N ILE A 27 -10.40 -0.74 -23.69
CA ILE A 27 -9.88 -0.73 -25.06
C ILE A 27 -9.26 -2.08 -25.43
N HIS A 28 -8.60 -2.71 -24.47
CA HIS A 28 -7.98 -4.00 -24.69
C HIS A 28 -9.01 -5.11 -24.88
N GLN A 29 -10.09 -5.09 -24.13
CA GLN A 29 -11.18 -6.08 -24.19
C GLN A 29 -12.02 -5.93 -25.46
N SER A 30 -12.25 -4.69 -25.95
CA SER A 30 -13.03 -4.42 -27.15
C SER A 30 -12.35 -4.87 -28.45
N GLY A 31 -11.06 -5.15 -28.41
CA GLY A 31 -10.24 -5.43 -29.60
C GLY A 31 -10.15 -6.88 -30.04
N GLY A 32 -11.11 -7.78 -29.72
CA GLY A 32 -11.19 -9.18 -30.20
C GLY A 32 -9.86 -9.97 -30.09
N GLY A 33 -9.88 -11.12 -29.49
CA GLY A 33 -8.72 -11.91 -29.12
C GLY A 33 -7.86 -12.47 -30.26
N SER A 34 -7.09 -11.67 -30.92
CA SER A 34 -6.02 -12.18 -31.80
C SER A 34 -4.82 -12.64 -30.99
N ILE A 35 -4.48 -13.91 -31.09
CA ILE A 35 -3.38 -14.57 -30.37
C ILE A 35 -2.00 -14.01 -30.76
N ARG A 36 -1.85 -13.41 -31.93
CA ARG A 36 -0.61 -12.75 -32.38
C ARG A 36 -0.79 -11.23 -32.41
N LYS A 37 -0.45 -10.58 -31.31
CA LYS A 37 -0.48 -9.12 -31.19
C LYS A 37 0.78 -8.52 -31.79
N VAL A 38 0.74 -8.10 -33.04
CA VAL A 38 1.72 -7.13 -33.55
C VAL A 38 1.39 -5.80 -32.87
N LYS A 39 2.19 -5.43 -31.89
CA LYS A 39 2.11 -4.13 -31.21
C LYS A 39 2.58 -3.06 -32.19
N SER A 40 1.69 -2.16 -32.58
CA SER A 40 2.06 -0.93 -33.28
C SER A 40 1.12 0.20 -32.84
N ASP A 41 1.67 1.37 -32.63
CA ASP A 41 0.93 2.56 -32.18
C ASP A 41 -0.21 2.91 -33.14
N LYS A 42 -0.01 2.71 -34.46
CA LYS A 42 -1.04 2.90 -35.47
C LYS A 42 -2.27 2.00 -35.23
N LYS A 43 -2.05 0.72 -34.92
CA LYS A 43 -3.15 -0.22 -34.62
C LYS A 43 -3.87 0.12 -33.33
N ASP A 44 -3.13 0.57 -32.33
CA ASP A 44 -3.71 0.96 -31.07
C ASP A 44 -4.52 2.26 -31.18
N ALA A 45 -4.04 3.24 -31.98
CA ALA A 45 -4.80 4.44 -32.30
C ALA A 45 -6.12 4.12 -33.02
N ILE A 46 -6.11 3.21 -34.00
CA ILE A 46 -7.32 2.76 -34.71
C ILE A 46 -8.30 2.08 -33.73
N LYS A 47 -7.84 1.26 -32.81
CA LYS A 47 -8.69 0.63 -31.80
C LYS A 47 -9.34 1.66 -30.87
N ILE A 48 -8.59 2.64 -30.43
CA ILE A 48 -9.08 3.72 -29.58
C ILE A 48 -10.16 4.51 -30.31
N ALA A 49 -9.89 4.89 -31.58
CA ALA A 49 -10.85 5.61 -32.40
C ALA A 49 -12.13 4.81 -32.64
N LYS A 50 -12.01 3.52 -32.99
CA LYS A 50 -13.16 2.63 -33.15
C LYS A 50 -13.97 2.49 -31.87
N TYR A 51 -13.32 2.26 -30.74
CA TYR A 51 -13.99 2.20 -29.43
C TYR A 51 -14.74 3.49 -29.12
N GLY A 52 -14.14 4.64 -29.42
CA GLY A 52 -14.76 5.95 -29.25
C GLY A 52 -16.03 6.09 -30.08
N LEU A 53 -16.00 5.67 -31.36
CA LEU A 53 -17.16 5.70 -32.25
C LEU A 53 -18.27 4.73 -31.80
N ASP A 54 -17.90 3.50 -31.46
CA ASP A 54 -18.87 2.45 -31.10
C ASP A 54 -19.55 2.75 -29.72
N ASN A 55 -18.90 3.51 -28.86
CA ASN A 55 -19.38 3.79 -27.49
C ASN A 55 -19.65 5.27 -27.21
N TRP A 56 -19.74 6.11 -28.24
CA TRP A 56 -19.86 7.57 -28.12
C TRP A 56 -20.90 8.02 -27.08
N VAL A 57 -22.07 7.41 -27.08
CA VAL A 57 -23.18 7.76 -26.18
C VAL A 57 -22.87 7.47 -24.71
N ASN A 58 -21.96 6.53 -24.45
CA ASN A 58 -21.58 6.09 -23.11
C ASN A 58 -20.31 6.75 -22.59
N LEU A 59 -19.60 7.53 -23.44
CA LEU A 59 -18.40 8.22 -23.05
C LEU A 59 -18.73 9.39 -22.12
N ARG A 60 -18.03 9.47 -21.01
CA ARG A 60 -18.19 10.57 -20.05
C ARG A 60 -17.07 11.58 -20.26
N GLU A 61 -17.44 12.84 -20.28
CA GLU A 61 -16.48 13.93 -20.35
C GLU A 61 -15.58 13.93 -19.11
N TYR A 62 -14.29 14.20 -19.35
CA TYR A 62 -13.32 14.39 -18.29
C TYR A 62 -13.64 15.65 -17.50
N THR A 63 -13.75 15.51 -16.21
CA THR A 63 -13.84 16.64 -15.29
C THR A 63 -12.55 16.70 -14.48
N PRO A 64 -11.84 17.84 -14.47
CA PRO A 64 -10.65 18.02 -13.64
C PRO A 64 -10.96 17.69 -12.18
N VAL A 65 -10.07 16.94 -11.54
CA VAL A 65 -10.25 16.60 -10.15
C VAL A 65 -9.91 17.82 -9.30
N ASP A 66 -10.82 18.19 -8.42
CA ASP A 66 -10.62 19.25 -7.44
C ASP A 66 -9.32 19.07 -6.64
N ALA A 67 -8.64 20.18 -6.35
CA ALA A 67 -7.36 20.20 -5.64
C ALA A 67 -7.41 19.47 -4.29
N LEU A 68 -8.50 19.62 -3.54
CA LEU A 68 -8.70 18.94 -2.27
C LEU A 68 -8.74 17.41 -2.46
N ARG A 69 -9.45 16.92 -3.47
CA ARG A 69 -9.50 15.50 -3.80
C ARG A 69 -8.15 14.95 -4.26
N GLN A 70 -7.36 15.76 -4.97
CA GLN A 70 -5.99 15.37 -5.35
C GLN A 70 -5.10 15.20 -4.11
N GLN A 71 -5.18 16.13 -3.16
CA GLN A 71 -4.46 16.04 -1.89
C GLN A 71 -4.89 14.83 -1.07
N LEU A 72 -6.19 14.58 -0.93
CA LEU A 72 -6.72 13.42 -0.23
C LEU A 72 -6.25 12.10 -0.86
N LYS A 73 -6.23 12.01 -2.20
CA LYS A 73 -5.67 10.85 -2.90
C LYS A 73 -4.18 10.67 -2.62
N LEU A 74 -3.43 11.77 -2.54
CA LEU A 74 -2.01 11.73 -2.22
C LEU A 74 -1.80 11.20 -0.80
N PHE A 75 -2.48 11.77 0.19
CA PHE A 75 -2.38 11.33 1.59
C PHE A 75 -2.81 9.88 1.77
N SER A 76 -3.91 9.46 1.14
CA SER A 76 -4.35 8.06 1.18
C SER A 76 -3.29 7.10 0.62
N ARG A 77 -2.60 7.48 -0.47
CA ARG A 77 -1.50 6.67 -1.03
C ARG A 77 -0.31 6.62 -0.10
N GLN A 78 0.07 7.75 0.52
CA GLN A 78 1.16 7.79 1.50
C GLN A 78 0.83 6.95 2.72
N TYR A 79 -0.37 7.10 3.28
CA TYR A 79 -0.84 6.29 4.40
C TYR A 79 -0.74 4.79 4.08
N ASN A 80 -1.28 4.35 2.93
CA ASN A 80 -1.21 2.95 2.52
C ASN A 80 0.24 2.46 2.33
N LEU A 81 1.14 3.32 1.85
CA LEU A 81 2.56 2.98 1.74
C LEU A 81 3.19 2.76 3.12
N TYR A 82 2.96 3.68 4.05
CA TYR A 82 3.48 3.56 5.42
C TYR A 82 2.92 2.33 6.13
N MET A 83 1.62 2.07 5.99
CA MET A 83 0.99 0.88 6.57
C MET A 83 1.59 -0.43 6.02
N LYS A 84 1.80 -0.51 4.71
CA LYS A 84 2.46 -1.68 4.10
C LYS A 84 3.88 -1.87 4.60
N ASN A 85 4.65 -0.78 4.72
CA ASN A 85 6.02 -0.83 5.22
C ASN A 85 6.04 -1.23 6.70
N SER A 86 5.15 -0.70 7.52
CA SER A 86 5.01 -1.05 8.93
C SER A 86 4.73 -2.55 9.11
N VAL A 87 3.77 -3.09 8.37
CA VAL A 87 3.45 -4.53 8.40
C VAL A 87 4.64 -5.37 7.94
N ALA A 88 5.32 -4.97 6.85
CA ALA A 88 6.48 -5.69 6.34
C ALA A 88 7.63 -5.71 7.34
N LEU A 89 7.92 -4.58 7.98
CA LEU A 89 8.96 -4.48 9.02
C LEU A 89 8.61 -5.30 10.26
N SER A 90 7.34 -5.26 10.70
CA SER A 90 6.83 -6.09 11.80
C SER A 90 7.02 -7.57 11.54
N ASN A 91 6.62 -8.04 10.36
CA ASN A 91 6.77 -9.45 9.99
C ASN A 91 8.24 -9.86 9.89
N ASN A 92 9.10 -8.97 9.40
CA ASN A 92 10.54 -9.23 9.36
C ASN A 92 11.13 -9.31 10.76
N LEU A 93 10.74 -8.40 11.66
CA LEU A 93 11.16 -8.43 13.06
C LEU A 93 10.75 -9.73 13.74
N ILE A 94 9.49 -10.16 13.61
CA ILE A 94 9.01 -11.44 14.15
C ILE A 94 9.85 -12.60 13.59
N SER A 95 10.08 -12.64 12.28
CA SER A 95 10.88 -13.68 11.65
C SER A 95 12.34 -13.73 12.14
N LEU A 96 12.91 -12.59 12.49
CA LEU A 96 14.27 -12.51 13.06
C LEU A 96 14.28 -12.97 14.52
N THR A 97 13.30 -12.54 15.30
CA THR A 97 13.20 -12.87 16.72
C THR A 97 12.86 -14.34 16.95
N ASP A 98 12.05 -14.95 16.09
CA ASP A 98 11.74 -16.39 16.16
C ASP A 98 12.97 -17.31 16.05
N LYS A 99 14.08 -16.80 15.53
CA LYS A 99 15.35 -17.56 15.48
C LYS A 99 16.05 -17.65 16.85
N VAL A 100 15.85 -16.68 17.71
CA VAL A 100 16.55 -16.56 19.01
C VAL A 100 15.58 -16.70 20.18
N PHE A 101 14.32 -16.39 19.96
CA PHE A 101 13.26 -16.47 20.96
C PHE A 101 11.92 -16.82 20.29
N PRO A 102 11.68 -18.10 19.95
CA PRO A 102 10.47 -18.54 19.26
C PRO A 102 9.18 -18.20 20.00
N GLY A 103 8.23 -17.57 19.30
CA GLY A 103 6.90 -17.26 19.83
C GLY A 103 6.85 -16.11 20.84
N VAL A 104 7.90 -15.34 21.01
CA VAL A 104 7.94 -14.24 22.00
C VAL A 104 6.85 -13.21 21.77
N ASN A 105 6.47 -12.96 20.52
CA ASN A 105 5.40 -12.03 20.16
C ASN A 105 4.01 -12.50 20.63
N GLU A 106 3.84 -13.79 20.94
CA GLU A 106 2.60 -14.39 21.41
C GLU A 106 2.47 -14.39 22.95
N LEU A 107 3.58 -14.15 23.65
CA LEU A 107 3.61 -14.13 25.11
C LEU A 107 2.81 -12.97 25.75
N PHE A 108 2.51 -11.94 24.97
CA PHE A 108 1.85 -10.72 25.46
C PHE A 108 0.43 -10.63 24.91
N SER A 109 -0.56 -10.60 25.80
CA SER A 109 -1.98 -10.56 25.46
C SER A 109 -2.44 -9.21 24.88
N SER A 110 -1.73 -8.12 25.18
CA SER A 110 -1.96 -6.81 24.56
C SER A 110 -0.73 -6.42 23.73
N HIS A 111 -0.96 -6.15 22.46
CA HIS A 111 0.14 -5.91 21.51
C HIS A 111 0.71 -4.50 21.58
N GLU A 112 -0.04 -3.53 22.11
CA GLU A 112 0.36 -2.12 22.11
C GLU A 112 0.17 -1.51 23.51
N LYS A 113 1.13 -0.66 23.89
CA LYS A 113 1.01 0.24 25.03
C LYS A 113 0.22 1.49 24.62
N ALA A 114 -0.17 2.31 25.60
CA ALA A 114 -0.82 3.59 25.35
C ALA A 114 0.03 4.56 24.50
N ASP A 115 1.33 4.37 24.46
CA ASP A 115 2.33 5.11 23.67
C ASP A 115 2.66 4.45 22.32
N GLU A 116 1.85 3.48 21.86
CA GLU A 116 2.04 2.71 20.62
C GLU A 116 3.25 1.74 20.64
N HIS A 117 3.95 1.59 21.76
CA HIS A 117 5.02 0.62 21.91
C HIS A 117 4.48 -0.81 22.08
N ARG A 118 5.12 -1.75 21.42
CA ARG A 118 4.79 -3.18 21.53
C ARG A 118 5.55 -3.81 22.68
N LYS A 119 4.87 -4.30 23.68
CA LYS A 119 5.46 -4.90 24.89
C LYS A 119 6.45 -6.02 24.61
N TRP A 120 6.20 -6.84 23.60
CA TRP A 120 7.11 -7.91 23.22
C TRP A 120 8.43 -7.39 22.60
N VAL A 121 8.40 -6.22 21.96
CA VAL A 121 9.61 -5.56 21.44
C VAL A 121 10.48 -5.08 22.59
N ASP A 122 9.89 -4.39 23.55
CA ASP A 122 10.61 -3.92 24.76
C ASP A 122 11.19 -5.11 25.55
N PHE A 123 10.46 -6.23 25.58
CA PHE A 123 10.93 -7.45 26.21
C PHE A 123 12.17 -8.01 25.51
N ILE A 124 12.19 -8.06 24.16
CA ILE A 124 13.34 -8.53 23.39
C ILE A 124 14.53 -7.58 23.48
N GLU A 125 14.32 -6.28 23.58
CA GLU A 125 15.42 -5.33 23.81
C GLU A 125 16.18 -5.64 25.10
N THR A 126 15.49 -6.16 26.10
CA THR A 126 16.10 -6.55 27.38
C THR A 126 16.60 -8.01 27.35
N PHE A 127 15.78 -8.92 26.84
CA PHE A 127 16.04 -10.36 26.77
C PHE A 127 16.12 -10.81 25.31
N TRP A 128 17.21 -10.47 24.64
CA TRP A 128 17.39 -10.72 23.20
C TRP A 128 17.49 -12.19 22.79
N HIS A 129 17.73 -13.10 23.76
CA HIS A 129 17.81 -14.56 23.56
C HIS A 129 17.16 -15.29 24.73
N CYS A 130 16.55 -16.43 24.49
CA CYS A 130 15.89 -17.22 25.55
C CYS A 130 16.85 -17.62 26.68
N ASP A 131 18.13 -17.85 26.39
CA ASP A 131 19.14 -18.17 27.40
C ASP A 131 19.39 -17.01 28.37
N CYS A 132 19.13 -15.77 27.99
CA CYS A 132 19.29 -14.61 28.88
C CYS A 132 18.40 -14.75 30.13
N ILE A 133 17.20 -15.37 29.98
CA ILE A 133 16.27 -15.57 31.07
C ILE A 133 16.83 -16.61 32.08
N SER A 134 17.50 -17.65 31.58
CA SER A 134 18.06 -18.69 32.46
C SER A 134 19.21 -18.20 33.34
N LEU A 135 19.84 -17.09 32.99
CA LEU A 135 20.93 -16.48 33.72
C LEU A 135 20.48 -15.47 34.79
N VAL A 136 19.19 -15.11 34.81
CA VAL A 136 18.62 -14.10 35.71
C VAL A 136 17.86 -14.80 36.84
N SER A 137 17.96 -14.29 38.08
CA SER A 137 17.16 -14.81 39.19
C SER A 137 15.67 -14.48 38.99
N GLU A 138 14.78 -15.36 39.47
CA GLU A 138 13.32 -15.18 39.36
C GLU A 138 12.86 -13.78 39.84
N LYS A 139 13.41 -13.31 40.96
CA LYS A 139 13.07 -11.98 41.50
C LYS A 139 13.45 -10.85 40.55
N ALA A 140 14.67 -10.88 40.00
CA ALA A 140 15.13 -9.88 39.07
C ALA A 140 14.37 -9.92 37.74
N PHE A 141 13.98 -11.12 37.27
CA PHE A 141 13.15 -11.29 36.10
C PHE A 141 11.76 -10.66 36.28
N ILE A 142 11.09 -10.97 37.42
CA ILE A 142 9.78 -10.40 37.75
C ILE A 142 9.86 -8.87 37.82
N GLU A 143 10.86 -8.31 38.48
CA GLU A 143 11.05 -6.87 38.62
C GLU A 143 11.25 -6.20 37.26
N CYS A 144 12.05 -6.79 36.37
CA CYS A 144 12.25 -6.33 35.00
C CYS A 144 10.95 -6.37 34.18
N CYS A 145 10.20 -7.45 34.25
CA CYS A 145 8.91 -7.59 33.55
C CYS A 145 7.86 -6.59 34.09
N TRP A 146 7.81 -6.35 35.40
CA TRP A 146 6.93 -5.34 35.98
C TRP A 146 7.20 -3.93 35.45
N GLN A 147 8.46 -3.55 35.31
CA GLN A 147 8.83 -2.25 34.74
C GLN A 147 8.36 -2.11 33.29
N MET A 148 8.43 -3.17 32.50
CA MET A 148 7.94 -3.18 31.11
C MET A 148 6.42 -3.13 30.97
N ILE A 149 5.67 -3.63 31.96
CA ILE A 149 4.20 -3.70 31.92
C ILE A 149 3.57 -2.40 32.41
N VAL A 150 4.21 -1.74 33.38
CA VAL A 150 3.66 -0.56 34.09
C VAL A 150 3.98 0.75 33.38
N TYR A 151 5.06 0.81 32.62
CA TYR A 151 5.47 1.97 31.83
C TYR A 151 5.35 1.66 30.33
#